data_d8b763648bc2757cf0e4977e1ec4aabe
#
_entry.id   d8b763648bc2757cf0e4977e1ec4aabe
#
_cell.length_a   1.000
_cell.length_b   1.000
_cell.length_c   1.000
_cell.angle_alpha   90.00
_cell.angle_beta   90.00
_cell.angle_gamma   90.00
#
_symmetry.space_group_name_H-M   'P 1'
#
loop_
_entity.id
_entity.type
_entity.pdbx_description
1 polymer ?
#
loop_
_entity_poly.entity_id
_entity_poly.type
_entity_poly.pdbx_seq_one_letter_code
_entity_poly.pdbx_strand_id
1 'polypeptide(L)'
;MFDSIIDPTVGPVASSERGPAALAARPASLSGLRLGLLANTKRNAEEFLTQVGRELAARYGVQTVLAAKKPNIVETAPEPMMAELRAECDIVVTGVGDCGSCSASAVADGLLLEQSGIPAVVICSDAFTVSADAMANLRGAPGYRYVTTAHPVANLTPDGVRARAAQAVPAIVALLTQPVTEPAVAASA
;
A
#
# COMPACT_ATOMS: atom_id res chain seq x y z
N MET A 1 33.75 29.80 3.67
CA MET A 1 32.76 30.07 2.62
C MET A 1 31.84 28.86 2.59
N PHE A 2 30.61 29.02 3.08
CA PHE A 2 29.68 27.90 3.21
C PHE A 2 28.77 27.89 1.96
N ASP A 3 29.28 27.35 0.85
CA ASP A 3 28.58 27.36 -0.44
C ASP A 3 27.55 26.23 -0.66
N SER A 4 27.15 25.54 0.39
CA SER A 4 26.12 24.50 0.30
C SER A 4 25.28 24.38 1.55
N ILE A 5 24.63 25.48 1.95
CA ILE A 5 23.52 25.37 2.88
C ILE A 5 22.33 24.89 2.05
N ILE A 6 21.89 23.65 2.29
CA ILE A 6 20.62 23.17 1.77
C ILE A 6 19.53 24.00 2.43
N ASP A 7 18.89 24.88 1.67
CA ASP A 7 17.71 25.63 2.13
C ASP A 7 16.53 24.66 2.24
N PRO A 8 16.09 24.29 3.44
CA PRO A 8 14.97 23.39 3.61
C PRO A 8 13.62 24.03 3.24
N THR A 9 13.62 25.33 2.97
CA THR A 9 12.41 26.08 2.55
C THR A 9 12.33 26.23 1.04
N VAL A 10 13.32 25.76 0.28
CA VAL A 10 13.13 25.56 -1.16
C VAL A 10 12.00 24.54 -1.28
N GLY A 11 10.83 25.04 -1.58
CA GLY A 11 9.63 24.25 -1.74
C GLY A 11 9.88 23.07 -2.69
N PRO A 12 9.05 22.06 -2.68
CA PRO A 12 9.25 20.87 -3.50
C PRO A 12 9.59 21.33 -4.90
N VAL A 13 10.77 20.91 -5.38
CA VAL A 13 11.14 21.06 -6.80
C VAL A 13 9.89 20.62 -7.56
N ALA A 14 9.28 21.55 -8.26
CA ALA A 14 7.97 21.40 -8.82
C ALA A 14 7.83 20.01 -9.45
N SER A 15 7.06 19.16 -8.82
CA SER A 15 6.56 17.92 -9.41
C SER A 15 5.58 18.22 -10.57
N SER A 16 5.62 19.45 -11.07
CA SER A 16 4.74 20.03 -12.05
C SER A 16 4.84 19.41 -13.46
N GLU A 17 5.80 18.51 -13.67
CA GLU A 17 5.91 17.79 -14.94
C GLU A 17 5.42 16.33 -14.89
N ARG A 18 5.15 15.78 -13.72
CA ARG A 18 4.50 14.48 -13.61
C ARG A 18 3.02 14.74 -13.35
N GLY A 19 2.20 14.45 -14.35
CA GLY A 19 0.75 14.38 -14.17
C GLY A 19 0.37 13.50 -12.96
N PRO A 20 -0.90 13.52 -12.53
CA PRO A 20 -1.34 12.69 -11.41
C PRO A 20 -0.89 11.24 -11.61
N ALA A 21 -0.44 10.61 -10.54
CA ALA A 21 0.03 9.23 -10.60
C ALA A 21 -1.10 8.33 -11.14
N ALA A 22 -0.89 7.72 -12.30
CA ALA A 22 -1.85 6.79 -12.87
C ALA A 22 -1.94 5.56 -11.96
N LEU A 23 -3.16 5.23 -11.53
CA LEU A 23 -3.41 4.00 -10.79
C LEU A 23 -3.80 2.88 -11.75
N ALA A 24 -3.47 1.64 -11.38
CA ALA A 24 -3.77 0.46 -12.19
C ALA A 24 -5.28 0.26 -12.39
N ALA A 25 -5.67 -0.28 -13.53
CA ALA A 25 -7.05 -0.67 -13.79
C ALA A 25 -7.50 -1.77 -12.81
N ARG A 26 -8.70 -1.64 -12.27
CA ARG A 26 -9.23 -2.64 -11.31
C ARG A 26 -9.84 -3.84 -12.04
N PRO A 27 -9.54 -5.07 -11.59
CA PRO A 27 -10.18 -6.25 -12.14
C PRO A 27 -11.68 -6.28 -11.80
N ALA A 28 -12.49 -6.82 -12.69
CA ALA A 28 -13.95 -6.98 -12.47
C ALA A 28 -14.24 -8.07 -11.42
N SER A 29 -13.35 -9.02 -11.20
CA SER A 29 -13.46 -10.13 -10.25
C SER A 29 -12.08 -10.47 -9.71
N LEU A 30 -12.03 -10.98 -8.48
CA LEU A 30 -10.79 -11.48 -7.86
C LEU A 30 -10.58 -12.98 -8.09
N SER A 31 -11.59 -13.72 -8.56
CA SER A 31 -11.52 -15.17 -8.71
C SER A 31 -10.41 -15.58 -9.68
N GLY A 32 -9.54 -16.46 -9.22
CA GLY A 32 -8.41 -17.00 -9.98
C GLY A 32 -7.21 -16.07 -10.10
N LEU A 33 -7.28 -14.84 -9.60
CA LEU A 33 -6.14 -13.93 -9.66
C LEU A 33 -5.00 -14.36 -8.75
N ARG A 34 -3.77 -14.07 -9.20
CA ARG A 34 -2.52 -14.32 -8.48
C ARG A 34 -2.25 -13.17 -7.51
N LEU A 35 -2.27 -13.47 -6.22
CA LEU A 35 -2.07 -12.52 -5.14
C LEU A 35 -0.62 -12.51 -4.66
N GLY A 36 0.01 -11.33 -4.66
CA GLY A 36 1.24 -11.06 -3.94
C GLY A 36 0.96 -10.45 -2.55
N LEU A 37 1.70 -10.89 -1.55
CA LEU A 37 1.71 -10.31 -0.21
C LEU A 37 3.09 -9.71 0.05
N LEU A 38 3.16 -8.41 0.30
CA LEU A 38 4.39 -7.70 0.59
C LEU A 38 4.40 -7.20 2.03
N ALA A 39 4.99 -7.96 2.93
CA ALA A 39 5.11 -7.59 4.33
C ALA A 39 6.36 -6.72 4.58
N ASN A 40 6.23 -5.74 5.49
CA ASN A 40 7.40 -5.10 6.09
C ASN A 40 7.91 -5.90 7.31
N THR A 41 8.95 -5.40 8.00
CA THR A 41 9.54 -6.06 9.17
C THR A 41 8.80 -5.76 10.48
N LYS A 42 7.65 -5.11 10.45
CA LYS A 42 6.86 -4.85 11.65
C LYS A 42 6.36 -6.15 12.25
N ARG A 43 6.38 -6.24 13.59
CA ARG A 43 5.81 -7.39 14.30
C ARG A 43 4.35 -7.60 13.86
N ASN A 44 3.97 -8.83 13.65
CA ASN A 44 2.66 -9.27 13.16
C ASN A 44 2.32 -8.90 11.70
N ALA A 45 3.13 -8.12 10.97
CA ALA A 45 2.79 -7.72 9.60
C ALA A 45 2.68 -8.92 8.65
N GLU A 46 3.66 -9.82 8.70
CA GLU A 46 3.69 -11.03 7.88
C GLU A 46 2.50 -11.95 8.18
N GLU A 47 2.23 -12.22 9.46
CA GLU A 47 1.08 -13.03 9.87
C GLU A 47 -0.25 -12.37 9.50
N PHE A 48 -0.36 -11.06 9.67
CA PHE A 48 -1.56 -10.31 9.28
C PHE A 48 -1.85 -10.46 7.79
N LEU A 49 -0.86 -10.24 6.93
CA LEU A 49 -1.02 -10.39 5.48
C LEU A 49 -1.28 -11.84 5.07
N THR A 50 -0.64 -12.80 5.74
CA THR A 50 -0.92 -14.23 5.53
C THR A 50 -2.39 -14.57 5.83
N GLN A 51 -2.94 -14.04 6.92
CA GLN A 51 -4.36 -14.23 7.25
C GLN A 51 -5.28 -13.54 6.24
N VAL A 52 -4.93 -12.32 5.78
CA VAL A 52 -5.65 -11.65 4.68
C VAL A 52 -5.65 -12.53 3.42
N GLY A 53 -4.52 -13.09 3.03
CA GLY A 53 -4.41 -14.00 1.89
C GLY A 53 -5.30 -15.24 2.02
N ARG A 54 -5.33 -15.86 3.21
CA ARG A 54 -6.20 -17.01 3.51
C ARG A 54 -7.69 -16.66 3.37
N GLU A 55 -8.10 -15.52 3.91
CA GLU A 55 -9.49 -15.04 3.81
C GLU A 55 -9.88 -14.72 2.36
N LEU A 56 -8.98 -14.06 1.61
CA LEU A 56 -9.20 -13.77 0.19
C LEU A 56 -9.30 -15.06 -0.63
N ALA A 57 -8.45 -16.05 -0.37
CA ALA A 57 -8.50 -17.34 -1.04
C ALA A 57 -9.81 -18.08 -0.75
N ALA A 58 -10.19 -18.16 0.53
CA ALA A 58 -11.38 -18.90 0.96
C ALA A 58 -12.69 -18.28 0.45
N ARG A 59 -12.77 -16.95 0.39
CA ARG A 59 -14.03 -16.23 0.11
C ARG A 59 -14.16 -15.74 -1.32
N TYR A 60 -13.03 -15.50 -2.01
CA TYR A 60 -13.01 -14.88 -3.33
C TYR A 60 -12.23 -15.67 -4.38
N GLY A 61 -11.67 -16.82 -4.02
CA GLY A 61 -10.98 -17.72 -4.95
C GLY A 61 -9.64 -17.17 -5.48
N VAL A 62 -9.00 -16.27 -4.73
CA VAL A 62 -7.68 -15.73 -5.06
C VAL A 62 -6.61 -16.79 -4.75
N GLN A 63 -5.52 -16.80 -5.50
CA GLN A 63 -4.37 -17.67 -5.29
C GLN A 63 -3.18 -16.85 -4.78
N THR A 64 -2.75 -17.06 -3.53
CA THR A 64 -1.50 -16.45 -3.05
C THR A 64 -0.31 -17.18 -3.68
N VAL A 65 0.39 -16.49 -4.59
CA VAL A 65 1.53 -17.06 -5.34
C VAL A 65 2.86 -16.59 -4.82
N LEU A 66 2.90 -15.42 -4.16
CA LEU A 66 4.12 -14.83 -3.62
C LEU A 66 3.84 -14.21 -2.25
N ALA A 67 4.64 -14.56 -1.25
CA ALA A 67 4.68 -13.90 0.05
C ALA A 67 6.11 -13.41 0.30
N ALA A 68 6.31 -12.11 0.18
CA ALA A 68 7.61 -11.47 0.31
C ALA A 68 7.68 -10.61 1.57
N LYS A 69 8.88 -10.49 2.16
CA LYS A 69 9.15 -9.64 3.31
C LYS A 69 10.28 -8.69 3.01
N LYS A 70 10.04 -7.39 3.17
CA LYS A 70 11.08 -6.38 2.96
C LYS A 70 12.23 -6.55 3.94
N PRO A 71 13.46 -6.16 3.55
CA PRO A 71 14.61 -6.25 4.45
C PRO A 71 14.55 -5.24 5.60
N ASN A 72 13.83 -4.13 5.42
CA ASN A 72 13.66 -3.12 6.46
C ASN A 72 12.26 -2.50 6.44
N ILE A 73 11.97 -1.63 7.42
CA ILE A 73 10.63 -1.08 7.67
C ILE A 73 10.42 0.30 7.03
N VAL A 74 11.48 1.02 6.69
CA VAL A 74 11.41 2.44 6.31
C VAL A 74 11.62 2.69 4.82
N GLU A 75 12.39 1.86 4.15
CA GLU A 75 12.65 1.96 2.72
C GLU A 75 11.57 1.27 1.90
N THR A 76 11.43 1.66 0.66
CA THR A 76 10.63 0.89 -0.31
C THR A 76 11.22 -0.49 -0.53
N ALA A 77 10.41 -1.42 -1.00
CA ALA A 77 10.90 -2.75 -1.37
C ALA A 77 12.01 -2.63 -2.43
N PRO A 78 13.08 -3.43 -2.31
CA PRO A 78 14.16 -3.44 -3.31
C PRO A 78 13.63 -3.79 -4.71
N GLU A 79 14.25 -3.22 -5.75
CA GLU A 79 13.81 -3.41 -7.13
C GLU A 79 13.71 -4.89 -7.57
N PRO A 80 14.61 -5.81 -7.17
CA PRO A 80 14.43 -7.22 -7.50
C PRO A 80 13.12 -7.80 -6.96
N MET A 81 12.72 -7.44 -5.72
CA MET A 81 11.46 -7.87 -5.11
C MET A 81 10.24 -7.24 -5.81
N MET A 82 10.33 -5.96 -6.17
CA MET A 82 9.28 -5.28 -6.93
C MET A 82 9.13 -5.87 -8.33
N ALA A 83 10.24 -6.24 -8.98
CA ALA A 83 10.23 -6.91 -10.28
C ALA A 83 9.56 -8.30 -10.21
N GLU A 84 9.83 -9.07 -9.16
CA GLU A 84 9.21 -10.36 -8.93
C GLU A 84 7.68 -10.22 -8.71
N LEU A 85 7.26 -9.25 -7.89
CA LEU A 85 5.83 -8.96 -7.70
C LEU A 85 5.14 -8.60 -9.01
N ARG A 86 5.77 -7.78 -9.87
CA ARG A 86 5.22 -7.41 -11.17
C ARG A 86 5.12 -8.59 -12.15
N ALA A 87 6.05 -9.53 -12.08
CA ALA A 87 6.08 -10.68 -12.97
C ALA A 87 5.07 -11.78 -12.57
N GLU A 88 4.92 -11.99 -11.28
CA GLU A 88 4.20 -13.14 -10.75
C GLU A 88 2.78 -12.84 -10.29
N CYS A 89 2.43 -11.57 -10.01
CA CYS A 89 1.17 -11.23 -9.37
C CYS A 89 0.27 -10.39 -10.26
N ASP A 90 -1.03 -10.61 -10.15
CA ASP A 90 -2.07 -9.80 -10.80
C ASP A 90 -2.58 -8.69 -9.87
N ILE A 91 -2.49 -8.91 -8.55
CA ILE A 91 -2.85 -7.97 -7.49
C ILE A 91 -1.88 -8.12 -6.31
N VAL A 92 -1.70 -7.06 -5.54
CA VAL A 92 -0.81 -7.08 -4.35
C VAL A 92 -1.50 -6.46 -3.14
N VAL A 93 -1.28 -7.05 -1.96
CA VAL A 93 -1.60 -6.42 -0.67
C VAL A 93 -0.30 -6.19 0.09
N THR A 94 -0.07 -4.95 0.52
CA THR A 94 1.16 -4.55 1.23
C THR A 94 0.87 -3.88 2.58
N GLY A 95 1.78 -4.01 3.50
CA GLY A 95 1.68 -3.40 4.85
C GLY A 95 2.58 -4.12 5.88
N VAL A 96 2.35 -3.89 7.13
CA VAL A 96 1.32 -3.05 7.75
C VAL A 96 1.99 -1.74 8.22
N GLY A 97 1.38 -0.61 7.85
CA GLY A 97 1.80 0.70 8.33
C GLY A 97 1.34 0.92 9.77
N ASP A 98 2.15 0.57 10.76
CA ASP A 98 1.85 0.67 12.19
C ASP A 98 2.82 1.62 12.93
N CYS A 99 3.40 2.55 12.18
CA CYS A 99 4.20 3.71 12.62
C CYS A 99 4.28 4.72 11.47
N GLY A 100 4.77 5.94 11.71
CA GLY A 100 4.82 7.00 10.71
C GLY A 100 5.64 6.60 9.47
N SER A 101 6.88 6.16 9.66
CA SER A 101 7.77 5.77 8.56
C SER A 101 7.30 4.50 7.84
N CYS A 102 6.77 3.52 8.57
CA CYS A 102 6.28 2.30 7.93
C CYS A 102 4.99 2.53 7.13
N SER A 103 4.12 3.45 7.55
CA SER A 103 2.94 3.85 6.77
C SER A 103 3.34 4.58 5.49
N ALA A 104 4.26 5.54 5.60
CA ALA A 104 4.81 6.25 4.44
C ALA A 104 5.47 5.27 3.44
N SER A 105 6.32 4.36 3.94
CA SER A 105 6.98 3.36 3.09
C SER A 105 5.98 2.41 2.42
N ALA A 106 4.96 1.93 3.13
CA ALA A 106 3.95 1.04 2.56
C ALA A 106 3.14 1.74 1.46
N VAL A 107 2.78 3.02 1.65
CA VAL A 107 2.10 3.82 0.61
C VAL A 107 3.01 4.00 -0.61
N ALA A 108 4.30 4.26 -0.39
CA ALA A 108 5.26 4.37 -1.50
C ALA A 108 5.36 3.05 -2.29
N ASP A 109 5.40 1.90 -1.63
CA ASP A 109 5.40 0.57 -2.27
C ASP A 109 4.12 0.35 -3.08
N GLY A 110 2.97 0.63 -2.49
CA GLY A 110 1.67 0.50 -3.17
C GLY A 110 1.61 1.35 -4.44
N LEU A 111 2.03 2.61 -4.36
CA LEU A 111 2.03 3.52 -5.51
C LEU A 111 3.00 3.10 -6.60
N LEU A 112 4.17 2.54 -6.27
CA LEU A 112 5.10 1.99 -7.26
C LEU A 112 4.51 0.79 -8.02
N LEU A 113 3.76 -0.07 -7.34
CA LEU A 113 3.03 -1.17 -7.97
C LEU A 113 1.90 -0.65 -8.86
N GLU A 114 1.08 0.28 -8.36
CA GLU A 114 0.01 0.91 -9.12
C GLU A 114 0.52 1.56 -10.41
N GLN A 115 1.59 2.34 -10.33
CA GLN A 115 2.23 2.98 -11.49
C GLN A 115 2.80 1.99 -12.50
N SER A 116 3.11 0.79 -12.08
CA SER A 116 3.53 -0.32 -12.97
C SER A 116 2.38 -1.18 -13.49
N GLY A 117 1.14 -0.79 -13.23
CA GLY A 117 -0.06 -1.47 -13.74
C GLY A 117 -0.54 -2.63 -12.86
N ILE A 118 -0.02 -2.78 -11.65
CA ILE A 118 -0.45 -3.82 -10.69
C ILE A 118 -1.35 -3.19 -9.63
N PRO A 119 -2.65 -3.52 -9.57
CA PRO A 119 -3.55 -3.07 -8.52
C PRO A 119 -3.01 -3.46 -7.15
N ALA A 120 -2.81 -2.45 -6.29
CA ALA A 120 -2.24 -2.68 -4.97
C ALA A 120 -3.09 -2.05 -3.87
N VAL A 121 -3.25 -2.79 -2.77
CA VAL A 121 -3.90 -2.27 -1.56
C VAL A 121 -2.88 -2.17 -0.45
N VAL A 122 -2.80 -0.99 0.12
CA VAL A 122 -1.97 -0.70 1.30
C VAL A 122 -2.82 -0.80 2.56
N ILE A 123 -2.27 -1.38 3.63
CA ILE A 123 -2.90 -1.43 4.94
C ILE A 123 -2.09 -0.61 5.92
N CYS A 124 -2.72 0.42 6.52
CA CYS A 124 -2.14 1.24 7.57
C CYS A 124 -3.01 1.20 8.82
N SER A 125 -2.44 1.38 10.01
CA SER A 125 -3.24 1.64 11.19
C SER A 125 -3.76 3.08 11.20
N ASP A 126 -4.94 3.28 11.76
CA ASP A 126 -5.67 4.55 11.77
C ASP A 126 -4.92 5.71 12.45
N ALA A 127 -4.01 5.40 13.36
CA ALA A 127 -3.18 6.39 14.03
C ALA A 127 -2.13 7.08 13.11
N PHE A 128 -1.88 6.55 11.91
CA PHE A 128 -0.80 7.04 11.02
C PHE A 128 -1.28 7.46 9.63
N THR A 129 -2.54 7.80 9.49
CA THR A 129 -3.14 8.30 8.24
C THR A 129 -2.44 9.57 7.75
N VAL A 130 -2.06 10.49 8.66
CA VAL A 130 -1.32 11.71 8.30
C VAL A 130 -0.02 11.40 7.56
N SER A 131 0.73 10.39 8.01
CA SER A 131 1.99 9.99 7.34
C SER A 131 1.74 9.29 6.00
N ALA A 132 0.68 8.49 5.92
CA ALA A 132 0.25 7.84 4.70
C ALA A 132 -0.17 8.86 3.63
N ASP A 133 -1.03 9.82 4.01
CA ASP A 133 -1.52 10.89 3.13
C ASP A 133 -0.40 11.83 2.68
N ALA A 134 0.52 12.18 3.59
CA ALA A 134 1.69 12.98 3.25
C ALA A 134 2.56 12.30 2.18
N MET A 135 2.78 10.98 2.30
CA MET A 135 3.54 10.23 1.29
C MET A 135 2.78 10.14 -0.03
N ALA A 136 1.47 9.92 0.00
CA ALA A 136 0.64 9.90 -1.20
C ALA A 136 0.74 11.26 -1.95
N ASN A 137 0.60 12.37 -1.22
CA ASN A 137 0.75 13.71 -1.79
C ASN A 137 2.16 13.93 -2.39
N LEU A 138 3.20 13.54 -1.67
CA LEU A 138 4.61 13.64 -2.13
C LEU A 138 4.84 12.86 -3.44
N ARG A 139 4.13 11.74 -3.61
CA ARG A 139 4.20 10.86 -4.78
C ARG A 139 3.26 11.27 -5.93
N GLY A 140 2.55 12.39 -5.81
CA GLY A 140 1.63 12.90 -6.83
C GLY A 140 0.30 12.14 -6.90
N ALA A 141 -0.11 11.50 -5.80
CA ALA A 141 -1.37 10.77 -5.68
C ALA A 141 -2.24 11.30 -4.52
N PRO A 142 -2.63 12.60 -4.52
CA PRO A 142 -3.48 13.15 -3.49
C PRO A 142 -4.81 12.39 -3.44
N GLY A 143 -5.26 12.02 -2.23
CA GLY A 143 -6.47 11.22 -2.06
C GLY A 143 -6.31 9.73 -2.37
N TYR A 144 -5.07 9.22 -2.48
CA TYR A 144 -4.82 7.78 -2.63
C TYR A 144 -5.51 7.00 -1.52
N ARG A 145 -6.32 6.02 -1.91
CA ARG A 145 -7.12 5.22 -0.99
C ARG A 145 -6.34 4.00 -0.52
N TYR A 146 -6.36 3.77 0.78
CA TYR A 146 -5.78 2.60 1.45
C TYR A 146 -6.73 2.09 2.53
N VAL A 147 -6.51 0.87 3.02
CA VAL A 147 -7.30 0.29 4.10
C VAL A 147 -6.73 0.75 5.44
N THR A 148 -7.60 1.20 6.34
CA THR A 148 -7.25 1.46 7.73
C THR A 148 -7.66 0.33 8.65
N THR A 149 -6.84 0.05 9.65
CA THR A 149 -7.11 -0.90 10.74
C THR A 149 -6.79 -0.24 12.07
N ALA A 150 -7.46 -0.63 13.15
CA ALA A 150 -7.22 -0.01 14.45
C ALA A 150 -5.78 -0.23 14.95
N HIS A 151 -5.18 0.81 15.53
CA HIS A 151 -3.85 0.76 16.14
C HIS A 151 -3.91 0.13 17.53
N PRO A 152 -2.86 -0.59 18.00
CA PRO A 152 -1.70 -1.09 17.26
C PRO A 152 -1.92 -2.50 16.71
N VAL A 153 -1.29 -2.81 15.56
CA VAL A 153 -1.24 -4.17 15.03
C VAL A 153 -0.10 -4.98 15.68
N ALA A 154 1.02 -4.34 15.96
CA ALA A 154 2.21 -4.99 16.51
C ALA A 154 1.99 -5.70 17.85
N ASN A 155 1.00 -5.28 18.63
CA ASN A 155 0.73 -5.81 19.99
C ASN A 155 -0.40 -6.84 20.02
N LEU A 156 -0.99 -7.18 18.89
CA LEU A 156 -2.06 -8.16 18.81
C LEU A 156 -1.57 -9.57 19.17
N THR A 157 -2.45 -10.33 19.80
CA THR A 157 -2.28 -11.79 19.93
C THR A 157 -2.55 -12.46 18.58
N PRO A 158 -2.17 -13.73 18.38
CA PRO A 158 -2.48 -14.45 17.13
C PRO A 158 -3.98 -14.45 16.79
N ASP A 159 -4.86 -14.60 17.77
CA ASP A 159 -6.31 -14.51 17.58
C ASP A 159 -6.75 -13.10 17.18
N GLY A 160 -6.17 -12.08 17.81
CA GLY A 160 -6.38 -10.69 17.45
C GLY A 160 -5.94 -10.36 16.02
N VAL A 161 -4.82 -10.92 15.57
CA VAL A 161 -4.36 -10.79 14.18
C VAL A 161 -5.36 -11.40 13.22
N ARG A 162 -5.82 -12.63 13.47
CA ARG A 162 -6.83 -13.29 12.63
C ARG A 162 -8.13 -12.49 12.54
N ALA A 163 -8.66 -12.07 13.68
CA ALA A 163 -9.89 -11.29 13.72
C ALA A 163 -9.76 -9.96 12.96
N ARG A 164 -8.65 -9.26 13.16
CA ARG A 164 -8.38 -7.97 12.54
C ARG A 164 -8.15 -8.10 11.02
N ALA A 165 -7.45 -9.14 10.57
CA ALA A 165 -7.26 -9.44 9.15
C ALA A 165 -8.61 -9.71 8.47
N ALA A 166 -9.46 -10.55 9.07
CA ALA A 166 -10.80 -10.83 8.54
C ALA A 166 -11.69 -9.57 8.43
N GLN A 167 -11.57 -8.65 9.39
CA GLN A 167 -12.27 -7.36 9.36
C GLN A 167 -11.81 -6.44 8.23
N ALA A 168 -10.53 -6.50 7.82
CA ALA A 168 -9.99 -5.68 6.75
C ALA A 168 -10.40 -6.15 5.34
N VAL A 169 -10.72 -7.42 5.17
CA VAL A 169 -10.99 -8.06 3.86
C VAL A 169 -12.06 -7.35 3.03
N PRO A 170 -13.23 -6.96 3.56
CA PRO A 170 -14.24 -6.26 2.75
C PRO A 170 -13.73 -4.95 2.13
N ALA A 171 -12.95 -4.17 2.89
CA ALA A 171 -12.36 -2.94 2.40
C ALA A 171 -11.25 -3.19 1.37
N ILE A 172 -10.44 -4.24 1.56
CA ILE A 172 -9.43 -4.67 0.58
C ILE A 172 -10.11 -5.03 -0.75
N VAL A 173 -11.16 -5.86 -0.70
CA VAL A 173 -11.90 -6.25 -1.91
C VAL A 173 -12.50 -5.04 -2.61
N ALA A 174 -13.11 -4.14 -1.86
CA ALA A 174 -13.67 -2.91 -2.43
C ALA A 174 -12.62 -2.08 -3.17
N LEU A 175 -11.42 -1.90 -2.58
CA LEU A 175 -10.34 -1.14 -3.24
C LEU A 175 -9.74 -1.86 -4.45
N LEU A 176 -9.74 -3.19 -4.46
CA LEU A 176 -9.23 -3.97 -5.59
C LEU A 176 -10.21 -4.04 -6.77
N THR A 177 -11.53 -3.90 -6.53
CA THR A 177 -12.53 -4.13 -7.57
C THR A 177 -13.33 -2.90 -7.99
N GLN A 178 -13.40 -1.87 -7.13
CA GLN A 178 -14.11 -0.64 -7.48
C GLN A 178 -13.28 0.24 -8.40
N PRO A 179 -13.88 0.84 -9.45
CA PRO A 179 -13.19 1.77 -10.31
C PRO A 179 -12.51 2.88 -9.49
N VAL A 180 -11.31 3.25 -9.91
CA VAL A 180 -10.64 4.42 -9.37
C VAL A 180 -11.37 5.65 -9.91
N THR A 181 -12.20 6.27 -9.09
CA THR A 181 -12.75 7.60 -9.43
C THR A 181 -11.62 8.60 -9.23
N GLU A 182 -11.23 9.28 -10.30
CA GLU A 182 -10.31 10.42 -10.17
C GLU A 182 -10.88 11.42 -9.15
N PRO A 183 -10.04 11.95 -8.24
CA PRO A 183 -10.49 13.05 -7.42
C PRO A 183 -10.94 14.17 -8.37
N ALA A 184 -12.16 14.68 -8.19
CA ALA A 184 -12.65 15.80 -8.97
C ALA A 184 -11.63 16.93 -8.86
N VAL A 185 -10.96 17.26 -9.97
CA VAL A 185 -10.10 18.43 -10.06
C VAL A 185 -11.02 19.61 -9.80
N ALA A 186 -10.91 20.22 -8.63
CA ALA A 186 -11.61 21.46 -8.35
C ALA A 186 -11.16 22.46 -9.42
N ALA A 187 -12.04 22.76 -10.37
CA ALA A 187 -11.79 23.81 -11.32
C ALA A 187 -11.64 25.11 -10.51
N SER A 188 -10.42 25.59 -10.42
CA SER A 188 -10.14 26.93 -9.88
C SER A 188 -10.76 27.93 -10.83
N ALA A 189 -11.83 28.59 -10.38
CA ALA A 189 -12.38 29.78 -11.01
C ALA A 189 -11.47 31.00 -10.79
#